data_e4a474930ba73a10479ca216cf85cec3
#
_entry.id   e4a474930ba73a10479ca216cf85cec3
#
_cell.length_a   1.000
_cell.length_b   1.000
_cell.length_c   1.000
_cell.angle_alpha   90.00
_cell.angle_beta   90.00
_cell.angle_gamma   90.00
#
_symmetry.space_group_name_H-M   'P 1'
#
loop_
_entity.id
_entity.type
_entity.pdbx_description
1 polymer ?
#
loop_
_entity_poly.entity_id
_entity_poly.type
_entity_poly.pdbx_seq_one_letter_code
_entity_poly.pdbx_strand_id
1 'polypeptide(L)' 'SYSYTQPVIVGTVLPEQGVVYRDVPEEYGAKGYRYTVVNDRAVVVEPRTRRIVQIIN' A
#
# COMPACT_ATOMS: atom_id res chain seq x y z
N SER A 1 8.15 -7.53 4.19
CA SER A 1 8.15 -6.69 2.97
C SER A 1 7.80 -7.55 1.76
N TYR A 2 6.89 -7.09 0.95
CA TYR A 2 6.51 -7.78 -0.28
C TYR A 2 7.47 -7.40 -1.41
N SER A 3 8.01 -8.40 -2.07
CA SER A 3 8.91 -8.16 -3.20
C SER A 3 8.11 -8.08 -4.49
N TYR A 4 8.22 -6.94 -5.18
CA TYR A 4 7.47 -6.68 -6.40
C TYR A 4 8.44 -6.38 -7.53
N THR A 5 8.22 -7.04 -8.67
CA THR A 5 9.16 -6.95 -9.80
C THR A 5 8.92 -5.73 -10.68
N GLN A 6 7.74 -5.12 -10.57
CA GLN A 6 7.40 -3.93 -11.34
C GLN A 6 7.75 -2.67 -10.54
N PRO A 7 7.90 -1.52 -11.19
CA PRO A 7 8.11 -0.27 -10.45
C PRO A 7 6.99 0.02 -9.47
N VAL A 8 7.35 0.47 -8.26
CA VAL A 8 6.38 0.83 -7.23
C VAL A 8 6.14 2.32 -7.34
N ILE A 9 5.03 2.68 -7.97
CA ILE A 9 4.65 4.08 -8.19
C ILE A 9 3.18 4.27 -7.86
N VAL A 10 2.79 5.51 -7.62
CA VAL A 10 1.38 5.86 -7.41
C VAL A 10 0.56 5.43 -8.63
N GLY A 11 -0.55 4.78 -8.37
CA GLY A 11 -1.41 4.24 -9.42
C GLY A 11 -1.21 2.75 -9.67
N THR A 12 -0.13 2.16 -9.17
CA THR A 12 0.11 0.73 -9.30
C THR A 12 -0.92 -0.05 -8.48
N VAL A 13 -1.50 -1.08 -9.08
CA VAL A 13 -2.43 -1.98 -8.39
C VAL A 13 -1.64 -3.19 -7.90
N LEU A 14 -1.68 -3.41 -6.59
CA LEU A 14 -0.98 -4.54 -5.98
C LEU A 14 -1.84 -5.79 -5.99
N PRO A 15 -1.22 -6.98 -5.95
CA PRO A 15 -1.98 -8.23 -5.93
C PRO A 15 -2.73 -8.39 -4.61
N GLU A 16 -3.80 -9.15 -4.64
CA GLU A 16 -4.60 -9.43 -3.47
C GLU A 16 -3.91 -10.45 -2.55
N GLN A 17 -3.22 -11.40 -3.13
CA GLN A 17 -2.56 -12.47 -2.39
C GLN A 17 -1.08 -12.20 -2.22
N GLY A 18 -0.53 -12.66 -1.11
CA GLY A 18 0.89 -12.54 -0.81
C GLY A 18 1.28 -11.19 -0.22
N VAL A 19 0.36 -10.26 -0.13
CA VAL A 19 0.60 -8.93 0.43
C VAL A 19 -0.19 -8.78 1.72
N VAL A 20 0.46 -8.37 2.79
CA VAL A 20 -0.19 -8.12 4.07
C VAL A 20 -0.56 -6.65 4.13
N TYR A 21 -1.86 -6.38 4.19
CA TYR A 21 -2.36 -5.02 4.29
C TYR A 21 -2.78 -4.74 5.73
N ARG A 22 -2.47 -3.55 6.22
CA ARG A 22 -2.81 -3.12 7.57
C ARG A 22 -3.59 -1.82 7.51
N ASP A 23 -4.49 -1.64 8.46
CA ASP A 23 -5.26 -0.41 8.54
C ASP A 23 -4.36 0.75 8.96
N VAL A 24 -4.54 1.89 8.31
CA VAL A 24 -3.83 3.10 8.69
C VAL A 24 -4.48 3.65 9.97
N PRO A 25 -3.71 3.94 11.02
CA PRO A 25 -4.26 4.53 12.23
C PRO A 25 -4.96 5.86 11.95
N GLU A 26 -6.09 6.10 12.63
CA GLU A 26 -6.88 7.32 12.42
C GLU A 26 -6.09 8.59 12.66
N GLU A 27 -5.12 8.56 13.56
CA GLU A 27 -4.29 9.71 13.88
C GLU A 27 -3.50 10.25 12.71
N TYR A 28 -3.33 9.44 11.66
CA TYR A 28 -2.66 9.89 10.43
C TYR A 28 -3.62 10.47 9.40
N GLY A 29 -4.92 10.53 9.72
CA GLY A 29 -5.91 11.16 8.85
C GLY A 29 -6.24 10.42 7.58
N ALA A 30 -5.83 9.18 7.45
CA ALA A 30 -6.09 8.37 6.25
C ALA A 30 -7.12 7.27 6.55
N LYS A 31 -8.20 7.66 7.19
CA LYS A 31 -9.26 6.73 7.55
C LYS A 31 -9.82 6.06 6.31
N GLY A 32 -9.98 4.74 6.40
CA GLY A 32 -10.49 3.96 5.28
C GLY A 32 -9.44 3.48 4.31
N TYR A 33 -8.19 3.87 4.50
CA TYR A 33 -7.08 3.39 3.69
C TYR A 33 -6.29 2.33 4.43
N ARG A 34 -5.47 1.61 3.70
CA ARG A 34 -4.57 0.61 4.27
C ARG A 34 -3.16 0.88 3.82
N TYR A 35 -2.19 0.31 4.52
CA TYR A 35 -0.79 0.43 4.13
C TYR A 35 -0.15 -0.95 4.09
N THR A 36 0.93 -1.04 3.33
CA THR A 36 1.76 -2.23 3.29
C THR A 36 3.19 -1.81 2.98
N VAL A 37 4.11 -2.74 3.12
CA VAL A 37 5.53 -2.49 2.79
C VAL A 37 5.87 -3.30 1.55
N VAL A 38 6.29 -2.60 0.51
CA VAL A 38 6.66 -3.20 -0.77
C VAL A 38 8.08 -2.75 -1.11
N ASN A 39 8.97 -3.72 -1.35
CA ASN A 39 10.37 -3.44 -1.66
C ASN A 39 11.00 -2.47 -0.64
N ASP A 40 10.71 -2.72 0.64
CA ASP A 40 11.21 -1.94 1.78
C ASP A 40 10.72 -0.50 1.84
N ARG A 41 9.62 -0.20 1.13
CA ARG A 41 8.97 1.11 1.17
C ARG A 41 7.55 0.97 1.66
N ALA A 42 7.14 1.86 2.55
CA ALA A 42 5.75 1.89 3.00
C ALA A 42 4.90 2.60 1.96
N VAL A 43 3.77 2.00 1.62
CA VAL A 43 2.84 2.58 0.65
C VAL A 43 1.44 2.55 1.23
N VAL A 44 0.65 3.57 0.91
CA VAL A 44 -0.77 3.65 1.27
C VAL A 44 -1.59 3.21 0.07
N VAL A 45 -2.51 2.29 0.28
CA VAL A 45 -3.32 1.73 -0.79
C VAL A 45 -4.81 1.93 -0.51
N GLU A 46 -5.57 2.03 -1.59
CA GLU A 46 -7.02 2.00 -1.51
C GLU A 46 -7.46 0.55 -1.36
N PRO A 47 -8.20 0.19 -0.30
CA PRO A 47 -8.52 -1.21 -0.01
C PRO A 47 -9.41 -1.88 -1.08
N ARG A 48 -10.21 -1.12 -1.80
CA ARG A 48 -11.10 -1.69 -2.82
C ARG A 48 -10.34 -2.17 -4.04
N THR A 49 -9.39 -1.38 -4.49
CA THR A 49 -8.68 -1.62 -5.75
C THR A 49 -7.26 -2.07 -5.53
N ARG A 50 -6.74 -1.91 -4.31
CA ARG A 50 -5.34 -2.17 -3.95
C ARG A 50 -4.39 -1.29 -4.75
N ARG A 51 -4.89 -0.12 -5.16
CA ARG A 51 -4.09 0.85 -5.90
C ARG A 51 -3.29 1.70 -4.93
N ILE A 52 -2.02 1.88 -5.23
CA ILE A 52 -1.15 2.74 -4.43
C ILE A 52 -1.57 4.18 -4.65
N VAL A 53 -1.93 4.87 -3.57
CA VAL A 53 -2.33 6.29 -3.64
C VAL A 53 -1.25 7.21 -3.10
N GLN A 54 -0.33 6.67 -2.30
CA GLN A 54 0.77 7.47 -1.74
C GLN A 54 1.93 6.54 -1.37
N ILE A 55 3.14 7.00 -1.58
CA ILE A 55 4.34 6.29 -1.15
C ILE A 55 4.95 7.09 -0.01
N ILE A 56 5.08 6.43 1.14
CA ILE A 56 5.71 7.02 2.33
C ILE A 56 7.10 6.45 2.41
N ASN A 57 8.05 7.24 2.27
CA ASN A 57 9.39 6.70 2.25
C ASN A 57 10.26 7.37 3.29
#